data_01d747cc9ab7a11157e6fc4e20033d65
#
_entry.id   01d747cc9ab7a11157e6fc4e20033d65
#
_cell.length_a   1.000
_cell.length_b   1.000
_cell.length_c   1.000
_cell.angle_alpha   90.00
_cell.angle_beta   90.00
_cell.angle_gamma   90.00
#
_symmetry.space_group_name_H-M   'P 1'
#
loop_
_entity.id
_entity.type
_entity.pdbx_description
1 polymer ?
#
loop_
_entity_poly.entity_id
_entity_poly.type
_entity_poly.pdbx_seq_one_letter_code
_entity_poly.pdbx_strand_id
1 'polypeptide(L)'
;MVDGRILMPGVAFSGAETATDKMTFSVHEAGFKNIEEPNSEDVVKTAFAAMTYAQYFPNAIILNPMTVNGMESEKDTTGRNLGIVKMVDGVKYIAGRPIIEYGGILPGKYLLGDFNQAANLVDYTTLTLEWAEDVETKLCNEVVLMAQEEVIFPIYMPWAFAYGDLAALKTAITKA
;
A
#
# COMPACT_ATOMS: atom_id res chain seq x y z
N MET A 1 -5.79 -9.37 10.74
CA MET A 1 -6.56 -8.46 9.86
C MET A 1 -5.88 -7.11 9.97
N VAL A 2 -5.22 -6.64 8.94
CA VAL A 2 -4.58 -5.31 8.97
C VAL A 2 -5.69 -4.27 9.08
N ASP A 3 -5.58 -3.36 10.04
CA ASP A 3 -6.56 -2.29 10.22
C ASP A 3 -6.74 -1.55 8.89
N GLY A 4 -7.96 -1.55 8.37
CA GLY A 4 -8.30 -0.92 7.09
C GLY A 4 -8.02 0.58 7.01
N ARG A 5 -7.59 1.20 8.12
CA ARG A 5 -7.30 2.64 8.19
C ARG A 5 -6.16 3.07 7.26
N ILE A 6 -5.16 2.21 7.01
CA ILE A 6 -4.07 2.52 6.07
C ILE A 6 -4.44 2.16 4.64
N LEU A 7 -5.26 1.12 4.48
CA LEU A 7 -5.45 0.47 3.19
C LEU A 7 -6.74 0.86 2.48
N MET A 8 -7.65 1.56 3.16
CA MET A 8 -8.91 2.00 2.56
C MET A 8 -8.89 3.49 2.26
N PRO A 9 -9.03 3.88 0.97
CA PRO A 9 -9.21 5.27 0.59
C PRO A 9 -10.47 5.83 1.26
N GLY A 10 -10.34 6.96 1.93
CA GLY A 10 -11.46 7.65 2.58
C GLY A 10 -11.79 7.22 4.00
N VAL A 11 -11.12 6.22 4.57
CA VAL A 11 -11.27 5.86 5.97
C VAL A 11 -10.10 6.43 6.79
N ALA A 12 -10.32 7.60 7.34
CA ALA A 12 -9.68 8.16 8.54
C ALA A 12 -8.14 8.21 8.60
N PHE A 13 -7.43 8.12 7.47
CA PHE A 13 -6.03 8.42 7.43
C PHE A 13 -5.76 9.74 6.70
N SER A 14 -6.42 10.79 7.17
CA SER A 14 -6.22 12.16 6.67
C SER A 14 -4.73 12.57 6.68
N GLY A 15 -3.94 12.01 7.59
CA GLY A 15 -2.50 12.22 7.62
C GLY A 15 -1.75 11.60 6.44
N ALA A 16 -2.12 10.41 6.02
CA ALA A 16 -1.50 9.75 4.86
C ALA A 16 -1.95 10.41 3.55
N GLU A 17 -3.22 10.74 3.42
CA GLU A 17 -3.72 11.48 2.27
C GLU A 17 -3.05 12.86 2.14
N THR A 18 -2.93 13.58 3.26
CA THR A 18 -2.23 14.88 3.28
C THR A 18 -0.74 14.72 2.93
N ALA A 19 -0.10 13.67 3.43
CA ALA A 19 1.29 13.37 3.10
C ALA A 19 1.44 13.00 1.61
N THR A 20 0.50 12.23 1.07
CA THR A 20 0.48 11.85 -0.35
C THR A 20 0.30 13.07 -1.25
N ASP A 21 -0.63 13.95 -0.90
CA ASP A 21 -0.83 15.19 -1.65
C ASP A 21 0.43 16.05 -1.61
N LYS A 22 1.05 16.21 -0.46
CA LYS A 22 2.33 16.92 -0.33
C LYS A 22 3.45 16.23 -1.10
N MET A 23 3.54 14.92 -1.05
CA MET A 23 4.54 14.14 -1.80
C MET A 23 4.33 14.28 -3.30
N THR A 24 3.10 14.22 -3.77
CA THR A 24 2.77 14.43 -5.17
C THR A 24 3.10 15.85 -5.60
N PHE A 25 2.80 16.86 -4.78
CA PHE A 25 3.19 18.24 -5.00
C PHE A 25 4.71 18.43 -4.98
N SER A 26 5.43 17.82 -4.06
CA SER A 26 6.89 17.92 -4.01
C SER A 26 7.56 17.30 -5.23
N VAL A 27 7.03 16.23 -5.77
CA VAL A 27 7.46 15.65 -7.06
C VAL A 27 7.28 16.67 -8.16
N HIS A 28 6.16 17.37 -8.16
CA HIS A 28 5.84 18.38 -9.13
C HIS A 28 6.76 19.62 -9.04
N GLU A 29 7.06 20.07 -7.83
CA GLU A 29 7.92 21.23 -7.56
C GLU A 29 9.41 20.90 -7.74
N ALA A 30 9.85 19.70 -7.44
CA ALA A 30 11.25 19.30 -7.49
C ALA A 30 11.80 19.05 -8.92
N GLY A 31 11.08 19.42 -9.97
CA GLY A 31 11.60 19.33 -11.35
C GLY A 31 11.64 17.91 -11.93
N PHE A 32 11.01 16.93 -11.30
CA PHE A 32 10.82 15.58 -11.86
C PHE A 32 9.82 15.55 -13.05
N LYS A 33 9.46 16.72 -13.53
CA LYS A 33 8.70 16.93 -14.76
C LYS A 33 9.60 16.70 -15.95
N ASN A 34 9.02 16.38 -17.08
CA ASN A 34 9.63 16.26 -18.40
C ASN A 34 10.02 14.86 -18.81
N ILE A 35 9.28 13.88 -18.36
CA ILE A 35 9.36 12.54 -18.96
C ILE A 35 8.45 12.54 -20.17
N GLU A 36 9.01 12.25 -21.35
CA GLU A 36 8.24 12.05 -22.57
C GLU A 36 7.61 10.66 -22.50
N GLU A 37 6.27 10.58 -22.59
CA GLU A 37 5.50 9.33 -22.55
C GLU A 37 5.84 8.41 -21.36
N PRO A 38 5.61 8.86 -20.10
CA PRO A 38 5.97 8.06 -18.93
C PRO A 38 5.18 6.76 -18.89
N ASN A 39 5.86 5.67 -18.65
CA ASN A 39 5.27 4.36 -18.40
C ASN A 39 4.95 4.17 -16.89
N SER A 40 4.30 3.06 -16.54
CA SER A 40 3.94 2.79 -15.14
C SER A 40 5.14 2.64 -14.21
N GLU A 41 6.29 2.18 -14.73
CA GLU A 41 7.52 2.08 -13.96
C GLU A 41 8.08 3.46 -13.61
N ASP A 42 8.03 4.43 -14.54
CA ASP A 42 8.50 5.78 -14.33
C ASP A 42 7.67 6.50 -13.28
N VAL A 43 6.35 6.28 -13.30
CA VAL A 43 5.41 6.81 -12.30
C VAL A 43 5.79 6.31 -10.90
N VAL A 44 5.98 5.01 -10.75
CA VAL A 44 6.34 4.40 -9.47
C VAL A 44 7.73 4.84 -9.01
N LYS A 45 8.73 4.87 -9.90
CA LYS A 45 10.07 5.38 -9.59
C LYS A 45 10.04 6.81 -9.08
N THR A 46 9.22 7.65 -9.72
CA THR A 46 9.09 9.06 -9.33
C THR A 46 8.45 9.18 -7.94
N ALA A 47 7.45 8.37 -7.63
CA ALA A 47 6.84 8.33 -6.30
C ALA A 47 7.86 7.88 -5.22
N PHE A 48 8.67 6.86 -5.50
CA PHE A 48 9.75 6.45 -4.59
C PHE A 48 10.81 7.55 -4.43
N ALA A 49 11.19 8.21 -5.50
CA ALA A 49 12.18 9.29 -5.46
C ALA A 49 11.68 10.47 -4.62
N ALA A 50 10.39 10.82 -4.71
CA ALA A 50 9.78 11.88 -3.92
C ALA A 50 9.85 11.57 -2.42
N MET A 51 9.52 10.35 -2.02
CA MET A 51 9.62 9.94 -0.62
C MET A 51 11.07 9.93 -0.12
N THR A 52 11.99 9.43 -0.94
CA THR A 52 13.41 9.43 -0.59
C THR A 52 13.96 10.85 -0.46
N TYR A 53 13.53 11.78 -1.32
CA TYR A 53 13.87 13.21 -1.20
C TYR A 53 13.35 13.81 0.11
N ALA A 54 12.19 13.39 0.56
CA ALA A 54 11.63 13.77 1.86
C ALA A 54 12.27 13.02 3.06
N GLN A 55 13.35 12.27 2.84
CA GLN A 55 14.10 11.50 3.84
C GLN A 55 13.33 10.28 4.41
N TYR A 56 12.32 9.78 3.70
CA TYR A 56 11.65 8.52 4.01
C TYR A 56 12.08 7.45 3.02
N PHE A 57 12.30 6.23 3.53
CA PHE A 57 12.80 5.11 2.72
C PHE A 57 11.72 4.05 2.53
N PRO A 58 10.85 4.19 1.53
CA PRO A 58 9.79 3.22 1.30
C PRO A 58 10.37 1.84 1.00
N ASN A 59 9.86 0.83 1.69
CA ASN A 59 10.33 -0.56 1.57
C ASN A 59 9.42 -1.43 0.73
N ALA A 60 8.16 -1.06 0.53
CA ALA A 60 7.20 -1.79 -0.27
C ALA A 60 6.14 -0.87 -0.90
N ILE A 61 5.46 -1.39 -1.92
CA ILE A 61 4.29 -0.75 -2.52
C ILE A 61 3.10 -1.71 -2.48
N ILE A 62 1.94 -1.19 -2.07
CA ILE A 62 0.68 -1.93 -2.07
C ILE A 62 -0.14 -1.46 -3.26
N LEU A 63 -0.56 -2.39 -4.08
CA LEU A 63 -1.33 -2.15 -5.30
C LEU A 63 -2.53 -3.09 -5.41
N ASN A 64 -3.56 -2.65 -6.14
CA ASN A 64 -4.65 -3.55 -6.49
C ASN A 64 -4.17 -4.59 -7.52
N PRO A 65 -4.57 -5.87 -7.41
CA PRO A 65 -4.18 -6.92 -8.36
C PRO A 65 -4.52 -6.58 -9.82
N MET A 66 -5.63 -5.88 -10.06
CA MET A 66 -6.01 -5.44 -11.42
C MET A 66 -5.04 -4.41 -11.98
N THR A 67 -4.53 -3.51 -11.12
CA THR A 67 -3.51 -2.53 -11.50
C THR A 67 -2.19 -3.21 -11.82
N VAL A 68 -1.78 -4.18 -11.00
CA VAL A 68 -0.55 -4.95 -11.24
C VAL A 68 -0.63 -5.71 -12.56
N ASN A 69 -1.77 -6.37 -12.84
CA ASN A 69 -1.98 -7.06 -14.11
C ASN A 69 -1.91 -6.10 -15.33
N GLY A 70 -2.44 -4.89 -15.17
CA GLY A 70 -2.31 -3.82 -16.17
C GLY A 70 -0.85 -3.46 -16.45
N MET A 71 -0.05 -3.28 -15.39
CA MET A 71 1.39 -2.98 -15.48
C MET A 71 2.19 -4.14 -16.09
N GLU A 72 1.85 -5.39 -15.76
CA GLU A 72 2.47 -6.58 -16.35
C GLU A 72 2.19 -6.71 -17.85
N SER A 73 1.04 -6.23 -18.28
CA SER A 73 0.58 -6.30 -19.67
C SER A 73 0.98 -5.09 -20.51
N GLU A 74 1.66 -4.11 -19.94
CA GLU A 74 2.07 -2.88 -20.64
C GLU A 74 3.10 -3.19 -21.73
N LYS A 75 2.83 -2.68 -22.92
CA LYS A 75 3.62 -2.97 -24.13
C LYS A 75 4.25 -1.70 -24.69
N ASP A 76 5.39 -1.88 -25.32
CA ASP A 76 6.04 -0.90 -26.15
C ASP A 76 5.25 -0.63 -27.46
N THR A 77 5.58 0.45 -28.16
CA THR A 77 5.06 0.81 -29.49
C THR A 77 5.22 -0.31 -30.54
N THR A 78 6.18 -1.21 -30.33
CA THR A 78 6.42 -2.39 -31.17
C THR A 78 5.61 -3.62 -30.74
N GLY A 79 4.78 -3.54 -29.69
CA GLY A 79 3.98 -4.62 -29.16
C GLY A 79 4.73 -5.59 -28.24
N ARG A 80 5.98 -5.29 -27.88
CA ARG A 80 6.75 -6.08 -26.91
C ARG A 80 6.33 -5.71 -25.48
N ASN A 81 6.27 -6.71 -24.61
CA ASN A 81 6.05 -6.48 -23.18
C ASN A 81 7.25 -5.72 -22.59
N LEU A 82 6.97 -4.65 -21.86
CA LEU A 82 7.99 -3.82 -21.22
C LEU A 82 8.69 -4.53 -20.05
N GLY A 83 8.06 -5.56 -19.45
CA GLY A 83 8.62 -6.28 -18.30
C GLY A 83 8.81 -5.40 -17.06
N ILE A 84 7.90 -4.48 -16.84
CA ILE A 84 7.91 -3.52 -15.72
C ILE A 84 7.92 -4.23 -14.38
N VAL A 85 7.08 -5.24 -14.25
CA VAL A 85 7.00 -6.09 -13.06
C VAL A 85 7.90 -7.29 -13.25
N LYS A 86 8.84 -7.48 -12.34
CA LYS A 86 9.76 -8.61 -12.32
C LYS A 86 9.36 -9.57 -11.21
N MET A 87 9.35 -10.85 -11.51
CA MET A 87 9.11 -11.88 -10.51
C MET A 87 10.44 -12.52 -10.11
N VAL A 88 10.74 -12.52 -8.81
CA VAL A 88 11.91 -13.17 -8.22
C VAL A 88 11.42 -13.98 -7.02
N ASP A 89 11.73 -15.26 -6.99
CA ASP A 89 11.35 -16.20 -5.91
C ASP A 89 9.85 -16.15 -5.53
N GLY A 90 8.98 -15.97 -6.52
CA GLY A 90 7.52 -15.88 -6.32
C GLY A 90 7.01 -14.54 -5.83
N VAL A 91 7.89 -13.56 -5.61
CA VAL A 91 7.52 -12.20 -5.23
C VAL A 91 7.62 -11.28 -6.44
N LYS A 92 6.63 -10.43 -6.62
CA LYS A 92 6.64 -9.42 -7.68
C LYS A 92 7.37 -8.16 -7.21
N TYR A 93 8.20 -7.61 -8.07
CA TYR A 93 8.99 -6.41 -7.83
C TYR A 93 8.74 -5.35 -8.89
N ILE A 94 8.69 -4.09 -8.47
CA ILE A 94 8.70 -2.93 -9.35
C ILE A 94 9.74 -1.93 -8.84
N ALA A 95 10.55 -1.38 -9.73
CA ALA A 95 11.61 -0.43 -9.37
C ALA A 95 12.52 -0.93 -8.22
N GLY A 96 12.73 -2.25 -8.11
CA GLY A 96 13.55 -2.85 -7.06
C GLY A 96 12.88 -2.98 -5.69
N ARG A 97 11.57 -2.73 -5.60
CA ARG A 97 10.79 -2.88 -4.36
C ARG A 97 9.71 -3.94 -4.53
N PRO A 98 9.41 -4.72 -3.46
CA PRO A 98 8.36 -5.72 -3.51
C PRO A 98 6.97 -5.08 -3.66
N ILE A 99 6.13 -5.71 -4.45
CA ILE A 99 4.72 -5.37 -4.62
C ILE A 99 3.91 -6.27 -3.70
N ILE A 100 3.04 -5.67 -2.92
CA ILE A 100 2.02 -6.37 -2.13
C ILE A 100 0.68 -6.18 -2.82
N GLU A 101 0.12 -7.26 -3.33
CA GLU A 101 -1.19 -7.22 -3.97
C GLU A 101 -2.29 -7.27 -2.93
N TYR A 102 -3.16 -6.25 -2.91
CA TYR A 102 -4.27 -6.17 -1.97
C TYR A 102 -5.54 -5.67 -2.65
N GLY A 103 -6.60 -6.48 -2.61
CA GLY A 103 -7.88 -6.17 -3.25
C GLY A 103 -8.68 -5.03 -2.58
N GLY A 104 -8.34 -4.66 -1.36
CA GLY A 104 -9.00 -3.57 -0.63
C GLY A 104 -8.58 -2.17 -1.07
N ILE A 105 -7.50 -2.04 -1.85
CA ILE A 105 -7.12 -0.76 -2.46
C ILE A 105 -7.85 -0.62 -3.82
N LEU A 106 -8.30 0.59 -4.15
CA LEU A 106 -8.98 0.83 -5.42
C LEU A 106 -8.04 0.66 -6.61
N PRO A 107 -8.51 0.15 -7.75
CA PRO A 107 -7.72 0.10 -8.99
C PRO A 107 -7.21 1.49 -9.37
N GLY A 108 -5.96 1.56 -9.83
CA GLY A 108 -5.30 2.83 -10.17
C GLY A 108 -4.74 3.61 -8.99
N LYS A 109 -5.04 3.20 -7.76
CA LYS A 109 -4.45 3.79 -6.54
C LYS A 109 -3.24 2.99 -6.09
N TYR A 110 -2.33 3.67 -5.39
CA TYR A 110 -1.16 3.06 -4.77
C TYR A 110 -1.01 3.52 -3.33
N LEU A 111 -0.44 2.66 -2.51
CA LEU A 111 0.07 3.01 -1.19
C LEU A 111 1.51 2.54 -1.11
N LEU A 112 2.43 3.46 -0.92
CA LEU A 112 3.83 3.14 -0.65
C LEU A 112 4.27 3.76 0.68
N GLY A 113 5.24 3.15 1.31
CA GLY A 113 5.69 3.64 2.60
C GLY A 113 6.81 2.82 3.22
N ASP A 114 7.29 3.33 4.33
CA ASP A 114 8.19 2.61 5.22
C ASP A 114 7.38 1.85 6.28
N PHE A 115 6.94 0.65 5.94
CA PHE A 115 6.12 -0.18 6.82
C PHE A 115 6.90 -0.72 8.02
N ASN A 116 8.23 -0.69 8.00
CA ASN A 116 9.05 -1.20 9.10
C ASN A 116 9.22 -0.20 10.23
N GLN A 117 9.31 1.09 9.91
CA GLN A 117 9.58 2.14 10.90
C GLN A 117 8.35 2.96 11.26
N ALA A 118 7.47 3.17 10.29
CA ALA A 118 6.36 4.10 10.44
C ALA A 118 5.12 3.50 11.08
N ALA A 119 4.95 2.19 11.03
CA ALA A 119 3.83 1.48 11.62
C ALA A 119 4.27 0.14 12.21
N ASN A 120 3.59 -0.31 13.24
CA ASN A 120 3.85 -1.60 13.85
C ASN A 120 2.53 -2.27 14.23
N LEU A 121 2.51 -3.59 14.20
CA LEU A 121 1.43 -4.38 14.74
C LEU A 121 1.88 -4.86 16.12
N VAL A 122 1.16 -4.49 17.15
CA VAL A 122 1.46 -4.86 18.53
C VAL A 122 0.33 -5.73 19.06
N ASP A 123 0.65 -6.97 19.38
CA ASP A 123 -0.26 -7.86 20.08
C ASP A 123 -0.26 -7.46 21.56
N TYR A 124 -1.35 -6.89 22.03
CA TYR A 124 -1.51 -6.54 23.44
C TYR A 124 -1.87 -7.76 24.27
N THR A 125 -2.81 -8.55 23.78
CA THR A 125 -3.19 -9.83 24.37
C THR A 125 -3.10 -10.90 23.30
N THR A 126 -2.28 -11.92 23.54
CA THR A 126 -2.19 -13.07 22.63
C THR A 126 -3.52 -13.81 22.55
N LEU A 127 -3.74 -14.51 21.44
CA LEU A 127 -4.94 -15.31 21.23
C LEU A 127 -5.18 -16.26 22.41
N THR A 128 -6.26 -16.02 23.12
CA THR A 128 -6.77 -16.89 24.18
C THR A 128 -7.99 -17.65 23.70
N LEU A 129 -8.02 -18.94 24.00
CA LEU A 129 -9.13 -19.83 23.70
C LEU A 129 -9.72 -20.29 25.03
N GLU A 130 -10.96 -19.98 25.27
CA GLU A 130 -11.67 -20.37 26.50
C GLU A 130 -12.98 -21.08 26.16
N TRP A 131 -13.27 -22.09 26.96
CA TRP A 131 -14.58 -22.73 26.95
C TRP A 131 -15.49 -21.96 27.86
N ALA A 132 -16.52 -21.33 27.26
CA ALA A 132 -17.54 -20.61 28.00
C ALA A 132 -18.79 -21.48 28.14
N GLU A 133 -19.30 -21.57 29.35
CA GLU A 133 -20.54 -22.23 29.65
C GLU A 133 -21.45 -21.31 30.45
N ASP A 134 -22.66 -21.10 29.96
CA ASP A 134 -23.71 -20.40 30.67
C ASP A 134 -24.77 -21.42 31.13
N VAL A 135 -25.65 -21.02 32.02
CA VAL A 135 -26.73 -21.88 32.54
C VAL A 135 -27.61 -22.43 31.42
N GLU A 136 -27.88 -21.59 30.41
CA GLU A 136 -28.71 -21.93 29.25
C GLU A 136 -28.01 -22.94 28.33
N THR A 137 -26.73 -22.74 28.05
CA THR A 137 -25.91 -23.70 27.25
C THR A 137 -25.73 -25.03 27.95
N LYS A 138 -25.59 -25.03 29.28
CA LYS A 138 -25.52 -26.26 30.07
C LYS A 138 -26.83 -27.07 30.02
N LEU A 139 -27.98 -26.40 30.03
CA LEU A 139 -29.28 -27.07 29.92
C LEU A 139 -29.50 -27.70 28.54
N CYS A 140 -28.91 -27.09 27.50
CA CYS A 140 -28.96 -27.61 26.13
C CYS A 140 -27.82 -28.59 25.79
N ASN A 141 -26.92 -28.86 26.72
CA ASN A 141 -25.70 -29.68 26.50
C ASN A 141 -24.83 -29.11 25.34
N GLU A 142 -24.74 -27.79 25.27
CA GLU A 142 -23.94 -27.06 24.32
C GLU A 142 -22.70 -26.44 25.00
N VAL A 143 -21.62 -26.33 24.27
CA VAL A 143 -20.37 -25.71 24.74
C VAL A 143 -19.98 -24.59 23.75
N VAL A 144 -19.67 -23.42 24.26
CA VAL A 144 -19.25 -22.30 23.44
C VAL A 144 -17.72 -22.14 23.53
N LEU A 145 -17.06 -22.13 22.38
CA LEU A 145 -15.63 -21.80 22.29
C LEU A 145 -15.50 -20.31 22.03
N MET A 146 -14.90 -19.57 22.96
CA MET A 146 -14.59 -18.17 22.83
C MET A 146 -13.12 -18.00 22.47
N ALA A 147 -12.86 -17.27 21.38
CA ALA A 147 -11.53 -16.87 20.96
C ALA A 147 -11.41 -15.35 21.08
N GLN A 148 -10.42 -14.89 21.82
CA GLN A 148 -10.19 -13.45 22.03
C GLN A 148 -8.73 -13.10 21.77
N GLU A 149 -8.52 -12.01 21.03
CA GLU A 149 -7.22 -11.43 20.75
C GLU A 149 -7.35 -9.92 20.76
N GLU A 150 -6.41 -9.22 21.37
CA GLU A 150 -6.35 -7.75 21.36
C GLU A 150 -5.11 -7.30 20.63
N VAL A 151 -5.30 -6.56 19.55
CA VAL A 151 -4.25 -6.08 18.68
C VAL A 151 -4.35 -4.57 18.53
N ILE A 152 -3.21 -3.90 18.64
CA ILE A 152 -3.09 -2.45 18.43
C ILE A 152 -2.21 -2.21 17.20
N PHE A 153 -2.64 -1.33 16.31
CA PHE A 153 -1.87 -0.94 15.14
C PHE A 153 -1.55 0.57 15.20
N PRO A 154 -0.52 0.97 15.98
CA PRO A 154 -0.08 2.35 16.03
C PRO A 154 0.67 2.75 14.77
N ILE A 155 0.38 3.95 14.28
CA ILE A 155 1.11 4.57 13.19
C ILE A 155 1.86 5.77 13.75
N TYR A 156 3.17 5.66 13.78
CA TYR A 156 4.03 6.66 14.41
C TYR A 156 4.33 7.84 13.48
N MET A 157 4.49 7.56 12.19
CA MET A 157 4.86 8.55 11.18
C MET A 157 3.93 8.47 9.96
N PRO A 158 2.78 9.18 9.99
CA PRO A 158 1.82 9.16 8.86
C PRO A 158 2.42 9.64 7.53
N TRP A 159 3.32 10.61 7.58
CA TRP A 159 4.01 11.17 6.42
C TRP A 159 5.08 10.27 5.81
N ALA A 160 5.41 9.15 6.44
CA ALA A 160 6.23 8.10 5.84
C ALA A 160 5.43 7.17 4.91
N PHE A 161 4.13 7.46 4.73
CA PHE A 161 3.26 6.78 3.76
C PHE A 161 2.82 7.76 2.68
N ALA A 162 2.80 7.30 1.45
CA ALA A 162 2.28 8.04 0.32
C ALA A 162 1.15 7.24 -0.34
N TYR A 163 -0.05 7.82 -0.33
CA TYR A 163 -1.23 7.28 -0.98
C TYR A 163 -1.65 8.20 -2.11
N GLY A 164 -1.87 7.69 -3.30
CA GLY A 164 -2.23 8.54 -4.42
C GLY A 164 -2.80 7.78 -5.61
N ASP A 165 -3.02 8.54 -6.68
CA ASP A 165 -3.53 8.05 -7.95
C ASP A 165 -2.40 8.00 -8.98
N LEU A 166 -2.20 6.83 -9.59
CA LEU A 166 -1.18 6.63 -10.60
C LEU A 166 -1.42 7.47 -11.86
N ALA A 167 -2.68 7.67 -12.25
CA ALA A 167 -3.02 8.46 -13.43
C ALA A 167 -2.77 9.95 -13.19
N ALA A 168 -3.12 10.46 -12.00
CA ALA A 168 -2.83 11.85 -11.62
C ALA A 168 -1.32 12.09 -11.57
N LEU A 169 -0.55 11.17 -10.97
CA LEU A 169 0.89 11.27 -10.92
C LEU A 169 1.52 11.20 -12.32
N LYS A 170 1.02 10.28 -13.18
CA LYS A 170 1.46 10.19 -14.57
C LYS A 170 1.28 11.52 -15.31
N THR A 171 0.11 12.14 -15.18
CA THR A 171 -0.17 13.46 -15.78
C THR A 171 0.77 14.54 -15.23
N ALA A 172 1.07 14.51 -13.92
CA ALA A 172 1.94 15.50 -13.28
C ALA A 172 3.39 15.43 -13.76
N ILE A 173 3.91 14.24 -14.07
CA ILE A 173 5.30 14.05 -14.53
C ILE A 173 5.48 14.12 -16.03
N THR A 174 4.39 14.07 -16.79
CA THR A 174 4.44 14.20 -18.26
C THR A 174 4.89 15.60 -18.64
N LYS A 175 5.78 15.67 -19.63
CA LYS A 175 6.21 16.92 -20.22
C LYS A 175 4.99 17.63 -20.85
N ALA A 176 4.76 18.88 -20.46
CA ALA A 176 3.74 19.73 -21.03
C ALA A 176 4.15 20.22 -22.42
#